data_6066b23389c5b42908025432dc2dca4c
#
_entry.id   6066b23389c5b42908025432dc2dca4c
#
_cell.length_a   1.000
_cell.length_b   1.000
_cell.length_c   1.000
_cell.angle_alpha   90.00
_cell.angle_beta   90.00
_cell.angle_gamma   90.00
#
_symmetry.space_group_name_H-M   'P 1'
#
loop_
_entity.id
_entity.type
_entity.pdbx_description
1 polymer ?
#
loop_
_entity_poly.entity_id
_entity_poly.type
_entity_poly.pdbx_seq_one_letter_code
_entity_poly.pdbx_strand_id
1 'polypeptide(L)'
;MKKYVFLAFTNPTIGREEEYNKWYDEQHLADVINVPGFVSARRFRLAPGQFEFNTKTPEHKYLALYEIETDDIVKVLKELASRVGTPEVVMTDAIDMSTLNSPVFEQITERQDASEVRRRRIGRR
;
A
#
# COMPACT_ATOMS: atom_id res chain seq x y z
N MET A 1 -11.08 -14.83 9.29
CA MET A 1 -11.05 -13.38 8.98
C MET A 1 -10.83 -13.16 7.50
N LYS A 2 -11.40 -12.10 6.97
CA LYS A 2 -11.15 -11.70 5.58
C LYS A 2 -9.82 -10.97 5.46
N LYS A 3 -9.24 -11.02 4.29
CA LYS A 3 -7.95 -10.39 3.97
C LYS A 3 -8.17 -9.27 2.96
N TYR A 4 -7.48 -8.16 3.19
CA TYR A 4 -7.59 -6.96 2.36
C TYR A 4 -6.21 -6.40 2.06
N VAL A 5 -6.12 -5.62 0.98
CA VAL A 5 -4.99 -4.74 0.76
C VAL A 5 -5.47 -3.30 0.75
N PHE A 6 -4.75 -2.45 1.46
CA PHE A 6 -4.94 -1.01 1.49
C PHE A 6 -3.80 -0.42 0.69
N LEU A 7 -4.11 0.21 -0.44
CA LEU A 7 -3.10 0.78 -1.33
C LEU A 7 -3.06 2.28 -1.14
N ALA A 8 -1.91 2.81 -0.76
CA ALA A 8 -1.74 4.24 -0.61
C ALA A 8 -0.85 4.78 -1.72
N PHE A 9 -1.48 5.30 -2.78
CA PHE A 9 -0.79 5.98 -3.86
C PHE A 9 -0.55 7.42 -3.46
N THR A 10 0.72 7.84 -3.42
CA THR A 10 1.08 9.18 -2.97
C THR A 10 2.24 9.75 -3.77
N ASN A 11 2.39 11.07 -3.69
CA ASN A 11 3.54 11.78 -4.22
C ASN A 11 4.14 12.66 -3.12
N PRO A 12 5.46 12.89 -3.16
CA PRO A 12 6.07 13.88 -2.28
C PRO A 12 5.68 15.30 -2.69
N THR A 13 5.70 16.20 -1.74
CA THR A 13 5.68 17.64 -2.01
C THR A 13 6.89 17.99 -2.87
N ILE A 14 6.72 18.84 -3.87
CA ILE A 14 7.79 19.22 -4.80
C ILE A 14 9.02 19.69 -4.01
N GLY A 15 10.18 19.11 -4.33
CA GLY A 15 11.44 19.45 -3.71
C GLY A 15 11.70 18.81 -2.35
N ARG A 16 10.75 17.97 -1.85
CA ARG A 16 10.87 17.37 -0.52
C ARG A 16 10.84 15.83 -0.57
N GLU A 17 11.27 15.26 -1.65
CA GLU A 17 11.22 13.80 -1.86
C GLU A 17 12.07 13.02 -0.85
N GLU A 18 13.25 13.52 -0.54
CA GLU A 18 14.13 12.86 0.44
C GLU A 18 13.50 12.84 1.84
N GLU A 19 12.94 13.96 2.28
CA GLU A 19 12.25 14.06 3.56
C GLU A 19 11.00 13.17 3.59
N TYR A 20 10.23 13.15 2.50
CA TYR A 20 9.06 12.29 2.34
C TYR A 20 9.43 10.81 2.49
N ASN A 21 10.48 10.35 1.79
CA ASN A 21 10.91 8.95 1.85
C ASN A 21 11.40 8.57 3.25
N LYS A 22 12.16 9.46 3.90
CA LYS A 22 12.66 9.23 5.24
C LYS A 22 11.51 9.09 6.25
N TRP A 23 10.56 10.02 6.20
CA TRP A 23 9.38 9.97 7.06
C TRP A 23 8.58 8.69 6.85
N TYR A 24 8.36 8.33 5.59
CA TYR A 24 7.58 7.13 5.25
C TYR A 24 8.26 5.86 5.78
N ASP A 25 9.56 5.72 5.54
CA ASP A 25 10.29 4.51 5.90
C ASP A 25 10.55 4.40 7.40
N GLU A 26 10.85 5.51 8.06
CA GLU A 26 11.26 5.51 9.46
C GLU A 26 10.12 5.73 10.45
N GLN A 27 8.99 6.30 10.01
CA GLN A 27 7.90 6.68 10.90
C GLN A 27 6.55 6.12 10.46
N HIS A 28 6.13 6.45 9.25
CA HIS A 28 4.73 6.28 8.84
C HIS A 28 4.32 4.82 8.69
N LEU A 29 5.14 3.97 8.08
CA LEU A 29 4.79 2.56 7.92
C LEU A 29 4.53 1.91 9.28
N ALA A 30 5.44 2.14 10.23
CA ALA A 30 5.31 1.58 11.58
C ALA A 30 4.06 2.09 12.29
N ASP A 31 3.77 3.39 12.18
CA ASP A 31 2.59 3.98 12.80
C ASP A 31 1.30 3.34 12.29
N VAL A 32 1.21 3.15 10.98
CA VAL A 32 0.00 2.58 10.36
C VAL A 32 -0.17 1.11 10.74
N ILE A 33 0.89 0.31 10.66
CA ILE A 33 0.75 -1.12 10.99
C ILE A 33 0.55 -1.38 12.48
N ASN A 34 0.76 -0.38 13.33
CA ASN A 34 0.42 -0.49 14.75
C ASN A 34 -1.10 -0.40 14.99
N VAL A 35 -1.87 0.01 14.01
CA VAL A 35 -3.34 0.02 14.10
C VAL A 35 -3.86 -1.42 14.06
N PRO A 36 -4.71 -1.84 15.03
CA PRO A 36 -5.24 -3.20 15.03
C PRO A 36 -5.92 -3.58 13.72
N GLY A 37 -5.60 -4.77 13.22
CA GLY A 37 -6.08 -5.28 11.93
C GLY A 37 -5.05 -5.22 10.83
N PHE A 38 -4.10 -4.29 10.91
CA PHE A 38 -2.97 -4.25 9.97
C PHE A 38 -1.96 -5.33 10.33
N VAL A 39 -1.47 -6.06 9.33
CA VAL A 39 -0.53 -7.17 9.55
C VAL A 39 0.80 -7.00 8.86
N SER A 40 0.90 -6.16 7.83
CA SER A 40 2.18 -5.92 7.14
C SER A 40 2.11 -4.65 6.30
N ALA A 41 3.28 -4.17 5.90
CA ALA A 41 3.41 -3.02 5.00
C ALA A 41 4.71 -3.10 4.21
N ARG A 42 4.68 -2.61 2.98
CA ARG A 42 5.88 -2.40 2.16
C ARG A 42 5.61 -1.33 1.13
N ARG A 43 6.69 -0.73 0.66
CA ARG A 43 6.61 0.39 -0.28
C ARG A 43 7.16 0.01 -1.65
N PHE A 44 6.63 0.70 -2.66
CA PHE A 44 7.04 0.51 -4.05
C PHE A 44 7.25 1.89 -4.70
N ARG A 45 8.19 1.95 -5.61
CA ARG A 45 8.42 3.12 -6.46
C ARG A 45 8.06 2.74 -7.89
N LEU A 46 7.47 3.69 -8.62
CA LEU A 46 7.15 3.47 -10.03
C LEU A 46 8.40 2.98 -10.77
N ALA A 47 8.28 1.83 -11.43
CA ALA A 47 9.39 1.25 -12.16
C ALA A 47 9.64 2.03 -13.46
N PRO A 48 10.90 2.14 -13.91
CA PRO A 48 11.19 2.80 -15.18
C PRO A 48 10.67 2.01 -16.39
N GLY A 49 10.58 0.67 -16.28
CA GLY A 49 9.99 -0.17 -17.32
C GLY A 49 8.53 -0.43 -17.04
N GLN A 50 7.68 -0.19 -18.03
CA GLN A 50 6.23 -0.37 -17.89
C GLN A 50 5.71 -1.34 -18.95
N PHE A 51 4.57 -1.94 -18.67
CA PHE A 51 3.89 -2.86 -19.57
C PHE A 51 3.42 -2.08 -20.81
N GLU A 52 3.82 -2.57 -22.01
CA GLU A 52 3.58 -1.85 -23.27
C GLU A 52 2.09 -1.62 -23.58
N PHE A 53 1.19 -2.48 -23.09
CA PHE A 53 -0.24 -2.29 -23.29
C PHE A 53 -0.88 -1.33 -22.28
N ASN A 54 -0.13 -0.87 -21.29
CA ASN A 54 -0.62 0.17 -20.39
C ASN A 54 -0.49 1.53 -21.07
N THR A 55 -1.61 2.08 -21.51
CA THR A 55 -1.65 3.36 -22.22
C THR A 55 -1.90 4.56 -21.30
N LYS A 56 -2.09 4.31 -20.01
CA LYS A 56 -2.36 5.37 -19.05
C LYS A 56 -1.07 5.81 -18.37
N THR A 57 -0.85 7.13 -18.32
CA THR A 57 0.28 7.70 -17.60
C THR A 57 0.02 7.56 -16.09
N PRO A 58 0.94 6.94 -15.33
CA PRO A 58 0.79 6.87 -13.89
C PRO A 58 0.82 8.26 -13.25
N GLU A 59 -0.10 8.52 -12.34
CA GLU A 59 -0.19 9.80 -11.64
C GLU A 59 0.68 9.84 -10.39
N HIS A 60 1.11 8.67 -9.88
CA HIS A 60 1.81 8.56 -8.61
C HIS A 60 3.17 7.89 -8.82
N LYS A 61 4.16 8.42 -8.13
CA LYS A 61 5.53 7.87 -8.14
C LYS A 61 5.71 6.77 -7.10
N TYR A 62 4.93 6.79 -6.04
CA TYR A 62 5.07 5.89 -4.90
C TYR A 62 3.77 5.21 -4.51
N LEU A 63 3.91 3.99 -4.00
CA LEU A 63 2.81 3.17 -3.50
C LEU A 63 3.25 2.53 -2.19
N ALA A 64 2.43 2.64 -1.15
CA ALA A 64 2.56 1.81 0.03
C ALA A 64 1.44 0.77 0.00
N LEU A 65 1.79 -0.49 0.20
CA LEU A 65 0.84 -1.59 0.24
C LEU A 65 0.78 -2.13 1.67
N TYR A 66 -0.41 -2.06 2.26
CA TYR A 66 -0.67 -2.59 3.59
C TYR A 66 -1.58 -3.80 3.49
N GLU A 67 -1.26 -4.85 4.23
CA GLU A 67 -2.14 -6.01 4.35
C GLU A 67 -2.95 -5.89 5.63
N ILE A 68 -4.24 -6.23 5.54
CA ILE A 68 -5.17 -6.17 6.67
C ILE A 68 -5.90 -7.50 6.77
N GLU A 69 -6.05 -8.01 8.00
CA GLU A 69 -6.89 -9.17 8.29
C GLU A 69 -7.88 -8.78 9.36
N THR A 70 -9.17 -8.87 9.03
CA THR A 70 -10.22 -8.44 9.96
C THR A 70 -11.57 -9.01 9.55
N ASP A 71 -12.47 -9.09 10.51
CA ASP A 71 -13.89 -9.38 10.26
C ASP A 71 -14.69 -8.10 10.01
N ASP A 72 -14.10 -6.91 10.28
CA ASP A 72 -14.78 -5.62 10.15
C ASP A 72 -13.80 -4.58 9.59
N ILE A 73 -13.74 -4.48 8.26
CA ILE A 73 -12.82 -3.55 7.58
C ILE A 73 -13.17 -2.09 7.87
N VAL A 74 -14.44 -1.76 7.98
CA VAL A 74 -14.86 -0.38 8.24
C VAL A 74 -14.34 0.09 9.60
N LYS A 75 -14.38 -0.78 10.59
CA LYS A 75 -13.86 -0.47 11.94
C LYS A 75 -12.36 -0.20 11.90
N VAL A 76 -11.59 -1.02 11.16
CA VAL A 76 -10.14 -0.83 11.01
C VAL A 76 -9.83 0.52 10.35
N LEU A 77 -10.54 0.84 9.27
CA LEU A 77 -10.31 2.09 8.54
C LEU A 77 -10.70 3.31 9.35
N LYS A 78 -11.77 3.23 10.14
CA LYS A 78 -12.17 4.32 11.04
C LYS A 78 -11.14 4.53 12.14
N GLU A 79 -10.58 3.45 12.68
CA GLU A 79 -9.53 3.54 13.69
C GLU A 79 -8.28 4.21 13.13
N LEU A 80 -7.84 3.81 11.93
CA LEU A 80 -6.73 4.50 11.26
C LEU A 80 -7.02 5.99 11.08
N ALA A 81 -8.20 6.31 10.53
CA ALA A 81 -8.57 7.70 10.27
C ALA A 81 -8.58 8.55 11.55
N SER A 82 -9.00 7.97 12.67
CA SER A 82 -9.01 8.67 13.95
C SER A 82 -7.63 9.01 14.49
N ARG A 83 -6.61 8.25 14.07
CA ARG A 83 -5.22 8.42 14.53
C ARG A 83 -4.39 9.32 13.64
N VAL A 84 -4.79 9.51 12.38
CA VAL A 84 -4.04 10.34 11.42
C VAL A 84 -3.90 11.76 11.95
N GLY A 85 -2.65 12.26 11.99
CA GLY A 85 -2.34 13.58 12.50
C GLY A 85 -2.22 13.69 14.02
N THR A 86 -2.37 12.58 14.72
CA THR A 86 -2.10 12.47 16.16
C THR A 86 -0.68 11.95 16.40
N PRO A 87 -0.18 11.92 17.64
CA PRO A 87 1.11 11.28 17.93
C PRO A 87 1.19 9.80 17.58
N GLU A 88 0.05 9.12 17.37
CA GLU A 88 0.01 7.71 17.00
C GLU A 88 0.25 7.48 15.51
N VAL A 89 -0.16 8.42 14.65
CA VAL A 89 0.11 8.40 13.22
C VAL A 89 0.57 9.80 12.82
N VAL A 90 1.88 10.01 12.96
CA VAL A 90 2.50 11.32 12.74
C VAL A 90 2.54 11.65 11.26
N MET A 91 2.07 12.83 10.91
CA MET A 91 2.04 13.30 9.53
C MET A 91 3.12 14.35 9.27
N THR A 92 3.39 14.59 8.00
CA THR A 92 4.33 15.63 7.53
C THR A 92 3.74 16.33 6.32
N ASP A 93 4.11 17.59 6.11
CA ASP A 93 3.74 18.30 4.88
C ASP A 93 4.67 18.00 3.71
N ALA A 94 5.65 17.09 3.90
CA ALA A 94 6.45 16.55 2.80
C ALA A 94 5.67 15.62 1.88
N ILE A 95 4.53 15.11 2.31
CA ILE A 95 3.60 14.36 1.46
C ILE A 95 2.58 15.32 0.85
N ASP A 96 2.32 15.16 -0.45
CA ASP A 96 1.29 15.93 -1.14
C ASP A 96 -0.06 15.22 -0.99
N MET A 97 -0.83 15.64 0.01
CA MET A 97 -2.14 15.03 0.31
C MET A 97 -3.18 15.27 -0.78
N SER A 98 -2.99 16.29 -1.63
CA SER A 98 -3.93 16.55 -2.73
C SER A 98 -3.93 15.44 -3.79
N THR A 99 -2.85 14.65 -3.85
CA THR A 99 -2.73 13.55 -4.82
C THR A 99 -3.07 12.19 -4.23
N LEU A 100 -3.40 12.12 -2.94
CA LEU A 100 -3.68 10.86 -2.25
C LEU A 100 -4.80 10.09 -2.92
N ASN A 101 -4.54 8.83 -3.23
CA ASN A 101 -5.54 7.85 -3.64
C ASN A 101 -5.27 6.56 -2.86
N SER A 102 -6.21 6.16 -2.00
CA SER A 102 -5.98 5.04 -1.09
C SER A 102 -7.15 4.04 -1.09
N PRO A 103 -7.35 3.33 -2.21
CA PRO A 103 -8.41 2.33 -2.29
C PRO A 103 -8.08 1.08 -1.45
N VAL A 104 -9.13 0.38 -1.03
CA VAL A 104 -9.03 -0.88 -0.31
C VAL A 104 -9.68 -1.97 -1.15
N PHE A 105 -8.99 -3.10 -1.29
CA PHE A 105 -9.50 -4.26 -2.03
C PHE A 105 -9.55 -5.47 -1.12
N GLU A 106 -10.60 -6.28 -1.28
CA GLU A 106 -10.72 -7.55 -0.57
C GLU A 106 -10.09 -8.66 -1.39
N GLN A 107 -9.31 -9.53 -0.75
CA GLN A 107 -8.73 -10.69 -1.40
C GLN A 107 -9.83 -11.74 -1.67
N ILE A 108 -9.95 -12.19 -2.91
CA ILE A 108 -10.98 -13.14 -3.32
C ILE A 108 -10.40 -14.49 -3.76
N THR A 109 -9.08 -14.59 -3.93
CA THR A 109 -8.41 -15.85 -4.27
C THR A 109 -7.21 -16.04 -3.38
N GLU A 110 -6.81 -17.29 -3.18
CA GLU A 110 -5.51 -17.56 -2.58
C GLU A 110 -4.40 -17.16 -3.55
N ARG A 111 -3.23 -16.84 -2.99
CA ARG A 111 -2.04 -16.58 -3.80
C ARG A 111 -1.69 -17.84 -4.60
N GLN A 112 -1.47 -17.67 -5.89
CA GLN A 112 -0.98 -18.76 -6.73
C GLN A 112 0.54 -18.64 -6.88
N ASP A 113 1.21 -19.79 -6.79
CA ASP A 113 2.65 -19.84 -6.92
C ASP A 113 3.04 -20.24 -8.35
N ALA A 114 3.94 -19.47 -8.96
CA ALA A 114 4.36 -19.69 -10.34
C ALA A 114 5.00 -21.07 -10.53
N SER A 115 5.79 -21.54 -9.56
CA SER A 115 6.44 -22.85 -9.64
C SER A 115 5.43 -23.97 -9.67
N GLU A 116 4.36 -23.88 -8.88
CA GLU A 116 3.29 -24.87 -8.89
C GLU A 116 2.50 -24.86 -10.19
N VAL A 117 2.17 -23.67 -10.69
CA VAL A 117 1.45 -23.54 -11.97
C VAL A 117 2.28 -24.10 -13.12
N ARG A 118 3.57 -23.77 -13.17
CA ARG A 118 4.47 -24.29 -14.20
C ARG A 118 4.62 -25.79 -14.13
N ARG A 119 4.73 -26.36 -12.93
CA ARG A 119 4.82 -27.81 -12.72
C ARG A 119 3.56 -28.51 -13.21
N ARG A 120 2.37 -28.01 -12.89
CA ARG A 120 1.11 -28.57 -13.35
C ARG A 120 0.99 -28.53 -14.87
N ARG A 121 1.44 -27.45 -15.52
CA ARG A 121 1.39 -27.32 -16.98
C ARG A 121 2.36 -28.26 -17.69
N ILE A 122 3.53 -28.50 -17.12
CA ILE A 122 4.47 -29.50 -17.62
C ILE A 122 3.85 -30.88 -17.55
N GLY A 123 3.19 -31.26 -16.47
CA GLY A 123 2.52 -32.54 -16.30
C GLY A 123 1.35 -32.79 -17.24
N ARG A 124 0.84 -31.75 -17.94
CA ARG A 124 -0.25 -31.88 -18.92
C ARG A 124 0.22 -32.21 -20.32
N ARG A 125 1.48 -32.20 -20.57
CA ARG A 125 2.03 -32.51 -21.91
C ARG A 125 1.97 -33.96 -22.26
#